data_a60cd526802065407b7bd68a100f5648
#
_entry.id   a60cd526802065407b7bd68a100f5648
#
_cell.length_a   1.000
_cell.length_b   1.000
_cell.length_c   1.000
_cell.angle_alpha   90.00
_cell.angle_beta   90.00
_cell.angle_gamma   90.00
#
_symmetry.space_group_name_H-M   'P 1'
#
loop_
_entity.id
_entity.type
_entity.pdbx_description
1 polymer ?
#
loop_
_entity_poly.entity_id
_entity_poly.type
_entity_poly.pdbx_seq_one_letter_code
_entity_poly.pdbx_strand_id
1 'polypeptide(L)'
;DHDVNRIHEGALHILETVGMGVIGNLPPGAKEMLEQGATLSDSDRILIPRAKVEDILAKTCRTWTLHGLDRDRSIEISPGHVHYGTAGGAVNIRDFQSRQYRETRLFDLYDVTRLIDTLHNIHWCYRPLIARDIVETETLDINTAYALMSGTSKPLGITLGSVESVEAVTSMFDLALGGEGQFRKTPCAHSVQGDGVPPLRYAEDRCIIKEASIRAGIPLM
;
A
#
# COMPACT_ATOMS: atom_id res chain seq x y z
N ASP A 1 -4.66 23.50 16.01
CA ASP A 1 -4.86 23.82 14.58
C ASP A 1 -3.77 24.70 13.99
N HIS A 2 -3.20 25.70 14.75
CA HIS A 2 -2.14 26.55 14.25
C HIS A 2 -0.89 25.77 13.81
N ASP A 3 -0.43 24.81 14.60
CA ASP A 3 0.76 24.01 14.29
C ASP A 3 0.50 23.01 13.16
N VAL A 4 -0.70 22.46 13.05
CA VAL A 4 -1.11 21.64 11.91
C VAL A 4 -1.05 22.44 10.61
N ASN A 5 -1.57 23.67 10.62
CA ASN A 5 -1.49 24.56 9.46
C ASN A 5 -0.04 24.90 9.09
N ARG A 6 0.82 25.16 10.07
CA ARG A 6 2.25 25.41 9.82
C ARG A 6 2.96 24.22 9.15
N ILE A 7 2.63 23.00 9.57
CA ILE A 7 3.17 21.77 8.95
C ILE A 7 2.66 21.65 7.52
N HIS A 8 1.38 21.86 7.30
CA HIS A 8 0.77 21.83 5.97
C HIS A 8 1.40 22.86 5.02
N GLU A 9 1.50 24.11 5.46
CA GLU A 9 2.15 25.18 4.71
C GLU A 9 3.61 24.89 4.38
N GLY A 10 4.33 24.31 5.34
CA GLY A 10 5.71 23.87 5.14
C GLY A 10 5.84 22.77 4.10
N ALA A 11 4.92 21.78 4.13
CA ALA A 11 4.89 20.70 3.14
C ALA A 11 4.60 21.23 1.72
N LEU A 12 3.62 22.13 1.57
CA LEU A 12 3.30 22.77 0.30
C LEU A 12 4.49 23.58 -0.22
N HIS A 13 5.15 24.34 0.65
CA HIS A 13 6.34 25.11 0.28
C HIS A 13 7.47 24.20 -0.22
N ILE A 14 7.72 23.08 0.45
CA ILE A 14 8.75 22.10 0.03
C ILE A 14 8.39 21.51 -1.34
N LEU A 15 7.16 21.09 -1.57
CA LEU A 15 6.73 20.54 -2.86
C LEU A 15 6.86 21.56 -4.00
N GLU A 16 6.60 22.84 -3.73
CA GLU A 16 6.63 23.90 -4.72
C GLU A 16 8.06 24.40 -5.03
N THR A 17 8.93 24.49 -4.02
CA THR A 17 10.26 25.12 -4.16
C THR A 17 11.42 24.15 -4.23
N VAL A 18 11.31 23.02 -3.52
CA VAL A 18 12.32 21.95 -3.51
C VAL A 18 11.90 20.80 -4.42
N GLY A 19 10.63 20.43 -4.40
CA GLY A 19 10.04 19.38 -5.22
C GLY A 19 10.54 17.98 -4.88
N MET A 20 10.18 17.03 -5.73
CA MET A 20 10.55 15.62 -5.62
C MET A 20 11.62 15.26 -6.65
N GLY A 21 12.77 14.78 -6.21
CA GLY A 21 13.80 14.21 -7.10
C GLY A 21 13.39 12.85 -7.64
N VAL A 22 14.17 12.31 -8.57
CA VAL A 22 13.92 10.99 -9.17
C VAL A 22 15.16 10.12 -9.00
N ILE A 23 14.95 8.83 -8.73
CA ILE A 23 15.98 7.79 -8.82
C ILE A 23 15.63 6.94 -10.03
N GLY A 24 16.52 6.93 -11.03
CA GLY A 24 16.28 6.28 -12.33
C GLY A 24 15.70 7.27 -13.34
N ASN A 25 14.79 6.79 -14.19
CA ASN A 25 14.09 7.62 -15.16
C ASN A 25 12.89 8.37 -14.54
N LEU A 26 12.33 9.31 -15.28
CA LEU A 26 11.10 9.98 -14.85
C LEU A 26 10.00 8.92 -14.60
N PRO A 27 9.36 8.98 -13.43
CA PRO A 27 8.39 7.96 -13.06
C PRO A 27 7.17 7.99 -14.00
N PRO A 28 6.46 6.86 -14.15
CA PRO A 28 5.15 6.84 -14.76
C PRO A 28 4.25 7.91 -14.10
N GLY A 29 3.44 8.58 -14.92
CA GLY A 29 2.62 9.69 -14.45
C GLY A 29 3.34 11.05 -14.35
N ALA A 30 4.68 11.10 -14.43
CA ALA A 30 5.40 12.38 -14.41
C ALA A 30 5.00 13.29 -15.58
N LYS A 31 4.75 12.70 -16.76
CA LYS A 31 4.28 13.44 -17.93
C LYS A 31 2.93 14.12 -17.67
N GLU A 32 2.00 13.37 -17.10
CA GLU A 32 0.68 13.89 -16.72
C GLU A 32 0.79 14.97 -15.65
N MET A 33 1.70 14.83 -14.71
CA MET A 33 1.96 15.88 -13.70
C MET A 33 2.47 17.17 -14.35
N LEU A 34 3.40 17.07 -15.30
CA LEU A 34 3.95 18.21 -16.04
C LEU A 34 2.86 18.85 -16.92
N GLU A 35 2.06 18.10 -17.63
CA GLU A 35 0.91 18.58 -18.41
C GLU A 35 -0.14 19.29 -17.55
N GLN A 36 -0.23 18.91 -16.27
CA GLN A 36 -1.15 19.49 -15.30
C GLN A 36 -0.55 20.66 -14.50
N GLY A 37 0.62 21.14 -14.85
CA GLY A 37 1.21 22.37 -14.31
C GLY A 37 2.36 22.16 -13.32
N ALA A 38 2.80 20.94 -13.05
CA ALA A 38 4.11 20.73 -12.42
C ALA A 38 5.23 21.15 -13.38
N THR A 39 6.40 21.47 -12.86
CA THR A 39 7.57 21.84 -13.66
C THR A 39 8.78 21.01 -13.29
N LEU A 40 9.70 20.84 -14.23
CA LEU A 40 10.98 20.20 -13.97
C LEU A 40 12.01 21.30 -13.70
N SER A 41 12.72 21.22 -12.58
CA SER A 41 13.81 22.15 -12.26
C SER A 41 15.09 21.78 -12.99
N ASP A 42 16.07 22.69 -13.02
CA ASP A 42 17.40 22.45 -13.60
C ASP A 42 18.19 21.30 -12.92
N SER A 43 17.75 20.89 -11.75
CA SER A 43 18.30 19.75 -10.98
C SER A 43 17.46 18.48 -11.08
N ASP A 44 16.65 18.34 -12.12
CA ASP A 44 15.77 17.19 -12.40
C ASP A 44 14.81 16.84 -11.25
N ARG A 45 14.27 17.89 -10.61
CA ARG A 45 13.26 17.73 -9.57
C ARG A 45 11.89 18.17 -10.08
N ILE A 46 10.87 17.41 -9.79
CA ILE A 46 9.48 17.70 -10.11
C ILE A 46 8.95 18.68 -9.05
N LEU A 47 8.74 19.94 -9.45
CA LEU A 47 8.14 20.97 -8.62
C LEU A 47 6.63 20.94 -8.80
N ILE A 48 5.90 20.83 -7.71
CA ILE A 48 4.43 20.70 -7.72
C ILE A 48 3.83 21.97 -7.13
N PRO A 49 3.13 22.79 -7.94
CA PRO A 49 2.52 24.03 -7.46
C PRO A 49 1.53 23.77 -6.31
N ARG A 50 1.54 24.64 -5.31
CA ARG A 50 0.63 24.61 -4.17
C ARG A 50 -0.83 24.42 -4.59
N ALA A 51 -1.31 25.28 -5.51
CA ALA A 51 -2.69 25.24 -5.98
C ALA A 51 -3.09 23.87 -6.55
N LYS A 52 -2.14 23.14 -7.16
CA LYS A 52 -2.37 21.79 -7.68
C LYS A 52 -2.54 20.76 -6.57
N VAL A 53 -1.69 20.83 -5.55
CA VAL A 53 -1.80 19.95 -4.38
C VAL A 53 -3.14 20.18 -3.67
N GLU A 54 -3.52 21.43 -3.44
CA GLU A 54 -4.78 21.78 -2.80
C GLU A 54 -6.01 21.32 -3.61
N ASP A 55 -5.98 21.47 -4.93
CA ASP A 55 -7.04 20.98 -5.84
C ASP A 55 -7.20 19.45 -5.76
N ILE A 56 -6.09 18.71 -5.75
CA ILE A 56 -6.11 17.25 -5.60
C ILE A 56 -6.66 16.85 -4.23
N LEU A 57 -6.20 17.49 -3.14
CA LEU A 57 -6.68 17.23 -1.79
C LEU A 57 -8.18 17.53 -1.64
N ALA A 58 -8.68 18.58 -2.28
CA ALA A 58 -10.11 18.90 -2.28
C ALA A 58 -10.97 17.85 -2.99
N LYS A 59 -10.42 17.18 -4.00
CA LYS A 59 -11.09 16.12 -4.79
C LYS A 59 -10.92 14.73 -4.20
N THR A 60 -10.02 14.56 -3.23
CA THR A 60 -9.75 13.25 -2.61
C THR A 60 -11.00 12.74 -1.89
N CYS A 61 -11.35 11.49 -2.15
CA CYS A 61 -12.46 10.80 -1.49
C CYS A 61 -12.23 10.74 0.02
N ARG A 62 -13.23 11.12 0.80
CA ARG A 62 -13.19 11.15 2.27
C ARG A 62 -13.89 9.96 2.92
N THR A 63 -14.68 9.25 2.15
CA THR A 63 -15.44 8.09 2.61
C THR A 63 -15.37 7.00 1.56
N TRP A 64 -14.94 5.81 1.98
CA TRP A 64 -14.90 4.63 1.11
C TRP A 64 -15.00 3.36 1.95
N THR A 65 -15.27 2.24 1.29
CA THR A 65 -15.33 0.93 1.94
C THR A 65 -14.05 0.14 1.64
N LEU A 66 -13.40 -0.34 2.69
CA LEU A 66 -12.43 -1.42 2.58
C LEU A 66 -13.18 -2.75 2.69
N HIS A 67 -13.27 -3.46 1.58
CA HIS A 67 -13.98 -4.73 1.53
C HIS A 67 -13.16 -5.85 2.17
N GLY A 68 -13.81 -6.67 2.99
CA GLY A 68 -13.27 -7.96 3.41
C GLY A 68 -13.49 -9.03 2.34
N LEU A 69 -12.76 -10.14 2.43
CA LEU A 69 -13.10 -11.38 1.72
C LEU A 69 -14.50 -11.86 2.14
N ASP A 70 -14.81 -11.77 3.43
CA ASP A 70 -16.17 -11.82 3.93
C ASP A 70 -16.75 -10.40 3.94
N ARG A 71 -17.90 -10.21 3.29
CA ARG A 71 -18.58 -8.91 3.18
C ARG A 71 -18.98 -8.33 4.52
N ASP A 72 -19.34 -9.16 5.47
CA ASP A 72 -19.75 -8.74 6.81
C ASP A 72 -18.56 -8.19 7.63
N ARG A 73 -17.34 -8.40 7.14
CA ARG A 73 -16.11 -7.85 7.72
C ARG A 73 -15.58 -6.60 7.04
N SER A 74 -16.28 -6.09 6.04
CA SER A 74 -15.94 -4.82 5.40
C SER A 74 -16.03 -3.67 6.40
N ILE A 75 -15.17 -2.66 6.24
CA ILE A 75 -15.15 -1.47 7.10
C ILE A 75 -15.34 -0.22 6.26
N GLU A 76 -16.11 0.73 6.80
CA GLU A 76 -16.27 2.05 6.21
C GLU A 76 -15.22 2.99 6.78
N ILE A 77 -14.39 3.53 5.92
CA ILE A 77 -13.46 4.60 6.26
C ILE A 77 -14.17 5.93 6.06
N SER A 78 -14.36 6.68 7.13
CA SER A 78 -15.02 7.97 7.09
C SER A 78 -14.56 8.88 8.23
N PRO A 79 -14.72 10.22 8.11
CA PRO A 79 -14.33 11.16 9.15
C PRO A 79 -14.99 10.82 10.51
N GLY A 80 -14.19 10.83 11.56
CA GLY A 80 -14.66 10.55 12.93
C GLY A 80 -14.65 9.07 13.33
N HIS A 81 -14.43 8.14 12.40
CA HIS A 81 -14.27 6.73 12.72
C HIS A 81 -12.78 6.35 12.81
N VAL A 82 -12.46 5.51 13.77
CA VAL A 82 -11.10 4.99 13.98
C VAL A 82 -11.12 3.48 13.81
N HIS A 83 -10.29 3.00 12.90
CA HIS A 83 -10.09 1.58 12.66
C HIS A 83 -8.64 1.20 12.94
N TYR A 84 -8.43 0.09 13.63
CA TYR A 84 -7.11 -0.44 13.92
C TYR A 84 -6.77 -1.56 12.93
N GLY A 85 -5.55 -1.52 12.44
CA GLY A 85 -4.98 -2.57 11.59
C GLY A 85 -3.61 -2.97 12.08
N THR A 86 -3.08 -4.04 11.52
CA THR A 86 -1.67 -4.36 11.69
C THR A 86 -0.82 -3.46 10.81
N ALA A 87 0.44 -3.35 11.17
CA ALA A 87 1.44 -2.63 10.38
C ALA A 87 2.77 -3.35 10.47
N GLY A 88 3.68 -3.07 9.54
CA GLY A 88 5.05 -3.48 9.71
C GLY A 88 5.63 -4.23 8.53
N GLY A 89 5.81 -5.50 8.63
CA GLY A 89 6.71 -6.30 7.81
C GLY A 89 7.93 -6.68 8.63
N ALA A 90 7.69 -7.16 9.87
CA ALA A 90 8.76 -7.62 10.73
C ALA A 90 9.50 -8.79 10.07
N VAL A 91 10.82 -8.76 10.14
CA VAL A 91 11.71 -9.78 9.57
C VAL A 91 12.15 -10.83 10.58
N ASN A 92 11.84 -10.60 11.86
CA ASN A 92 12.13 -11.50 12.97
C ASN A 92 10.89 -11.70 13.83
N ILE A 93 10.79 -12.90 14.41
CA ILE A 93 9.76 -13.28 15.38
C ILE A 93 10.42 -13.90 16.61
N ARG A 94 9.83 -13.65 17.77
CA ARG A 94 10.18 -14.42 18.96
C ARG A 94 9.43 -15.72 18.95
N ASP A 95 10.14 -16.79 18.73
CA ASP A 95 9.57 -18.15 18.70
C ASP A 95 8.91 -18.48 20.06
N PHE A 96 7.69 -18.97 19.99
CA PHE A 96 6.88 -19.21 21.19
C PHE A 96 7.45 -20.33 22.09
N GLN A 97 7.99 -21.37 21.48
CA GLN A 97 8.49 -22.54 22.21
C GLN A 97 9.91 -22.30 22.78
N SER A 98 10.83 -21.90 21.91
CA SER A 98 12.22 -21.69 22.28
C SER A 98 12.48 -20.38 23.02
N ARG A 99 11.54 -19.41 22.90
CA ARG A 99 11.68 -18.03 23.41
C ARG A 99 12.84 -17.24 22.80
N GLN A 100 13.47 -17.76 21.76
CA GLN A 100 14.55 -17.11 21.03
C GLN A 100 14.02 -16.32 19.84
N TYR A 101 14.73 -15.26 19.43
CA TYR A 101 14.46 -14.57 18.19
C TYR A 101 15.02 -15.37 17.02
N ARG A 102 14.23 -15.49 15.96
CA ARG A 102 14.64 -16.07 14.68
C ARG A 102 14.00 -15.32 13.52
N GLU A 103 14.52 -15.54 12.33
CA GLU A 103 13.89 -15.02 11.13
C GLU A 103 12.47 -15.58 10.95
N THR A 104 11.62 -14.74 10.39
CA THR A 104 10.23 -15.08 10.06
C THR A 104 10.16 -15.97 8.83
N ARG A 105 9.16 -16.85 8.81
CA ARG A 105 8.85 -17.76 7.71
C ARG A 105 7.43 -17.55 7.22
N LEU A 106 7.11 -18.08 6.05
CA LEU A 106 5.76 -18.00 5.48
C LEU A 106 4.70 -18.56 6.44
N PHE A 107 5.02 -19.67 7.10
CA PHE A 107 4.10 -20.29 8.07
C PHE A 107 3.82 -19.38 9.28
N ASP A 108 4.80 -18.62 9.74
CA ASP A 108 4.58 -17.62 10.81
C ASP A 108 3.63 -16.53 10.35
N LEU A 109 3.75 -16.07 9.10
CA LEU A 109 2.83 -15.08 8.54
C LEU A 109 1.39 -15.61 8.53
N TYR A 110 1.19 -16.85 8.09
CA TYR A 110 -0.12 -17.47 8.08
C TYR A 110 -0.71 -17.60 9.50
N ASP A 111 0.07 -18.09 10.46
CA ASP A 111 -0.38 -18.24 11.86
C ASP A 111 -0.71 -16.91 12.52
N VAL A 112 0.12 -15.87 12.31
CA VAL A 112 -0.15 -14.52 12.83
C VAL A 112 -1.41 -13.95 12.18
N THR A 113 -1.62 -14.18 10.89
CA THR A 113 -2.83 -13.72 10.17
C THR A 113 -4.09 -14.39 10.73
N ARG A 114 -4.04 -15.69 11.04
CA ARG A 114 -5.14 -16.41 11.72
C ARG A 114 -5.41 -15.85 13.11
N LEU A 115 -4.37 -15.51 13.86
CA LEU A 115 -4.53 -14.86 15.15
C LEU A 115 -5.23 -13.51 15.00
N ILE A 116 -4.82 -12.69 14.02
CA ILE A 116 -5.42 -11.38 13.72
C ILE A 116 -6.90 -11.55 13.38
N ASP A 117 -7.28 -12.61 12.68
CA ASP A 117 -8.69 -12.89 12.34
C ASP A 117 -9.58 -13.01 13.58
N THR A 118 -9.07 -13.57 14.68
CA THR A 118 -9.80 -13.75 15.93
C THR A 118 -9.91 -12.46 16.78
N LEU A 119 -9.11 -11.44 16.50
CA LEU A 119 -9.03 -10.22 17.31
C LEU A 119 -10.08 -9.19 16.85
N HIS A 120 -11.16 -9.03 17.61
CA HIS A 120 -12.27 -8.13 17.25
C HIS A 120 -11.87 -6.67 17.06
N ASN A 121 -10.90 -6.18 17.82
CA ASN A 121 -10.45 -4.79 17.77
C ASN A 121 -9.37 -4.53 16.71
N ILE A 122 -8.99 -5.53 15.93
CA ILE A 122 -8.15 -5.37 14.74
C ILE A 122 -9.07 -5.55 13.52
N HIS A 123 -9.31 -4.48 12.79
CA HIS A 123 -10.35 -4.41 11.78
C HIS A 123 -9.85 -4.82 10.38
N TRP A 124 -8.55 -4.65 10.11
CA TRP A 124 -7.92 -5.00 8.84
C TRP A 124 -6.51 -5.55 9.04
N CYS A 125 -6.03 -6.33 8.10
CA CYS A 125 -4.73 -7.00 8.18
C CYS A 125 -3.79 -6.51 7.08
N TYR A 126 -2.90 -5.57 7.42
CA TYR A 126 -1.71 -5.30 6.59
C TYR A 126 -0.62 -6.29 6.95
N ARG A 127 0.08 -6.82 5.95
CA ARG A 127 1.14 -7.82 6.10
C ARG A 127 2.03 -7.60 7.33
N PRO A 128 1.85 -8.36 8.42
CA PRO A 128 2.57 -8.13 9.68
C PRO A 128 4.01 -8.62 9.65
N LEU A 129 4.31 -9.65 8.83
CA LEU A 129 5.61 -10.29 8.73
C LEU A 129 6.07 -10.36 7.27
N ILE A 130 7.39 -10.43 7.06
CA ILE A 130 8.00 -10.75 5.76
C ILE A 130 8.59 -12.15 5.85
N ALA A 131 8.14 -13.08 5.02
CA ALA A 131 8.69 -14.44 4.95
C ALA A 131 10.14 -14.40 4.43
N ARG A 132 11.10 -14.74 5.29
CA ARG A 132 12.53 -14.73 4.97
C ARG A 132 13.03 -16.03 4.36
N ASP A 133 12.22 -17.06 4.41
CA ASP A 133 12.46 -18.36 3.78
C ASP A 133 12.12 -18.39 2.28
N ILE A 134 11.59 -17.28 1.72
CA ILE A 134 11.35 -17.10 0.28
C ILE A 134 12.21 -15.94 -0.21
N VAL A 135 13.11 -16.21 -1.14
CA VAL A 135 14.10 -15.23 -1.62
C VAL A 135 13.63 -14.49 -2.87
N GLU A 136 12.96 -15.20 -3.77
CA GLU A 136 12.48 -14.64 -5.02
C GLU A 136 11.25 -13.75 -4.81
N THR A 137 11.29 -12.54 -5.38
CA THR A 137 10.28 -11.49 -5.11
C THR A 137 8.88 -11.89 -5.55
N GLU A 138 8.73 -12.42 -6.78
CA GLU A 138 7.42 -12.83 -7.29
C GLU A 138 6.81 -13.96 -6.46
N THR A 139 7.60 -14.97 -6.16
CA THR A 139 7.20 -16.09 -5.30
C THR A 139 6.83 -15.61 -3.90
N LEU A 140 7.58 -14.64 -3.35
CA LEU A 140 7.28 -14.03 -2.04
C LEU A 140 5.94 -13.31 -2.06
N ASP A 141 5.67 -12.50 -3.07
CA ASP A 141 4.45 -11.72 -3.18
C ASP A 141 3.21 -12.62 -3.29
N ILE A 142 3.25 -13.63 -4.17
CA ILE A 142 2.16 -14.58 -4.37
C ILE A 142 1.88 -15.37 -3.09
N ASN A 143 2.91 -15.93 -2.46
CA ASN A 143 2.75 -16.69 -1.23
C ASN A 143 2.33 -15.82 -0.05
N THR A 144 2.79 -14.56 0.02
CA THR A 144 2.33 -13.60 1.02
C THR A 144 0.83 -13.32 0.87
N ALA A 145 0.37 -13.01 -0.35
CA ALA A 145 -1.03 -12.77 -0.62
C ALA A 145 -1.88 -14.02 -0.29
N TYR A 146 -1.41 -15.22 -0.66
CA TYR A 146 -2.07 -16.48 -0.33
C TYR A 146 -2.17 -16.72 1.17
N ALA A 147 -1.09 -16.51 1.92
CA ALA A 147 -1.09 -16.67 3.37
C ALA A 147 -2.06 -15.71 4.07
N LEU A 148 -2.12 -14.45 3.60
CA LEU A 148 -3.05 -13.44 4.13
C LEU A 148 -4.50 -13.83 3.85
N MET A 149 -4.86 -14.11 2.59
CA MET A 149 -6.24 -14.44 2.22
C MET A 149 -6.73 -15.77 2.81
N SER A 150 -5.82 -16.71 3.08
CA SER A 150 -6.14 -17.99 3.72
C SER A 150 -6.24 -17.88 5.24
N GLY A 151 -5.63 -16.86 5.83
CA GLY A 151 -5.58 -16.69 7.29
C GLY A 151 -6.67 -15.77 7.84
N THR A 152 -7.22 -14.84 7.06
CA THR A 152 -8.26 -13.92 7.53
C THR A 152 -9.25 -13.57 6.42
N SER A 153 -10.48 -13.29 6.80
CA SER A 153 -11.52 -12.77 5.92
C SER A 153 -11.69 -11.24 6.01
N LYS A 154 -10.89 -10.58 6.84
CA LYS A 154 -10.85 -9.10 6.97
C LYS A 154 -10.25 -8.43 5.74
N PRO A 155 -10.45 -7.10 5.55
CA PRO A 155 -9.74 -6.35 4.53
C PRO A 155 -8.22 -6.54 4.62
N LEU A 156 -7.56 -6.68 3.48
CA LEU A 156 -6.13 -6.96 3.40
C LEU A 156 -5.34 -5.74 2.94
N GLY A 157 -4.19 -5.53 3.56
CA GLY A 157 -3.15 -4.63 3.05
C GLY A 157 -1.99 -5.44 2.50
N ILE A 158 -1.61 -5.19 1.26
CA ILE A 158 -0.51 -5.88 0.57
C ILE A 158 0.57 -4.89 0.13
N THR A 159 1.77 -5.39 -0.08
CA THR A 159 2.85 -4.69 -0.78
C THR A 159 3.40 -5.63 -1.81
N LEU A 160 3.48 -5.20 -3.06
CA LEU A 160 4.02 -5.97 -4.17
C LEU A 160 5.43 -5.48 -4.50
N GLY A 161 6.33 -6.38 -4.78
CA GLY A 161 7.73 -6.11 -5.07
C GLY A 161 8.05 -6.13 -6.57
N SER A 162 7.15 -6.65 -7.42
CA SER A 162 7.32 -6.72 -8.87
C SER A 162 6.00 -6.48 -9.61
N VAL A 163 6.10 -6.10 -10.89
CA VAL A 163 4.94 -5.91 -11.78
C VAL A 163 4.30 -7.26 -12.11
N GLU A 164 5.11 -8.29 -12.28
CA GLU A 164 4.68 -9.66 -12.59
C GLU A 164 3.76 -10.21 -11.49
N SER A 165 4.04 -9.86 -10.25
CA SER A 165 3.20 -10.26 -9.10
C SER A 165 1.80 -9.66 -9.14
N VAL A 166 1.60 -8.50 -9.77
CA VAL A 166 0.32 -7.77 -9.76
C VAL A 166 -0.78 -8.61 -10.39
N GLU A 167 -0.54 -9.16 -11.58
CA GLU A 167 -1.53 -9.97 -12.30
C GLU A 167 -1.83 -11.28 -11.56
N ALA A 168 -0.79 -11.98 -11.12
CA ALA A 168 -0.95 -13.24 -10.40
C ALA A 168 -1.76 -13.07 -9.10
N VAL A 169 -1.44 -12.04 -8.32
CA VAL A 169 -2.12 -11.75 -7.05
C VAL A 169 -3.56 -11.31 -7.28
N THR A 170 -3.84 -10.46 -8.28
CA THR A 170 -5.22 -10.04 -8.58
C THR A 170 -6.06 -11.20 -9.11
N SER A 171 -5.50 -12.07 -9.95
CA SER A 171 -6.19 -13.27 -10.42
C SER A 171 -6.52 -14.24 -9.28
N MET A 172 -5.64 -14.36 -8.30
CA MET A 172 -5.88 -15.18 -7.11
C MET A 172 -7.03 -14.61 -6.26
N PHE A 173 -7.11 -13.29 -6.08
CA PHE A 173 -8.24 -12.64 -5.42
C PHE A 173 -9.54 -12.78 -6.22
N ASP A 174 -9.48 -12.69 -7.54
CA ASP A 174 -10.64 -12.94 -8.42
C ASP A 174 -11.22 -14.33 -8.18
N LEU A 175 -10.37 -15.36 -8.15
CA LEU A 175 -10.80 -16.74 -7.86
C LEU A 175 -11.45 -16.85 -6.46
N ALA A 176 -10.84 -16.23 -5.45
CA ALA A 176 -11.38 -16.25 -4.08
C ALA A 176 -12.73 -15.54 -3.96
N LEU A 177 -12.98 -14.54 -4.79
CA LEU A 177 -14.23 -13.76 -4.84
C LEU A 177 -15.28 -14.34 -5.80
N GLY A 178 -15.00 -15.47 -6.43
CA GLY A 178 -15.96 -16.20 -7.26
C GLY A 178 -15.80 -16.06 -8.78
N GLY A 179 -14.70 -15.46 -9.25
CA GLY A 179 -14.35 -15.46 -10.67
C GLY A 179 -13.76 -14.16 -11.20
N GLU A 180 -13.42 -14.16 -12.47
CA GLU A 180 -12.74 -13.06 -13.17
C GLU A 180 -13.47 -11.71 -13.00
N GLY A 181 -12.71 -10.67 -12.70
CA GLY A 181 -13.18 -9.30 -12.55
C GLY A 181 -13.93 -9.00 -11.25
N GLN A 182 -14.09 -9.96 -10.34
CA GLN A 182 -14.77 -9.74 -9.06
C GLN A 182 -13.94 -8.87 -8.11
N PHE A 183 -12.62 -9.03 -8.10
CA PHE A 183 -11.72 -8.19 -7.31
C PHE A 183 -11.85 -6.71 -7.67
N ARG A 184 -11.87 -6.37 -8.95
CA ARG A 184 -12.03 -4.97 -9.40
C ARG A 184 -13.36 -4.34 -8.96
N LYS A 185 -14.42 -5.12 -8.84
CA LYS A 185 -15.75 -4.63 -8.39
C LYS A 185 -15.77 -4.38 -6.89
N THR A 186 -15.08 -5.23 -6.14
CA THR A 186 -15.08 -5.21 -4.67
C THR A 186 -13.72 -5.64 -4.15
N PRO A 187 -12.73 -4.75 -4.23
CA PRO A 187 -11.36 -5.08 -3.87
C PRO A 187 -11.25 -5.35 -2.36
N CYS A 188 -10.91 -6.60 -2.04
CA CYS A 188 -10.69 -7.05 -0.65
C CYS A 188 -9.26 -6.80 -0.15
N ALA A 189 -8.40 -6.30 -1.02
CA ALA A 189 -7.03 -5.93 -0.71
C ALA A 189 -6.72 -4.54 -1.28
N HIS A 190 -5.88 -3.79 -0.58
CA HIS A 190 -5.36 -2.50 -1.03
C HIS A 190 -3.84 -2.49 -0.93
N SER A 191 -3.20 -1.70 -1.77
CA SER A 191 -1.74 -1.54 -1.74
C SER A 191 -1.33 -0.47 -0.74
N VAL A 192 -0.40 -0.83 0.15
CA VAL A 192 0.31 0.09 1.04
C VAL A 192 1.74 0.21 0.53
N GLN A 193 1.91 0.89 -0.59
CA GLN A 193 3.21 1.01 -1.24
C GLN A 193 3.68 2.45 -1.28
N GLY A 194 4.77 2.73 -0.60
CA GLY A 194 5.46 4.01 -0.69
C GLY A 194 6.30 4.08 -1.97
N ASP A 195 6.08 5.09 -2.78
CA ASP A 195 6.89 5.44 -3.95
C ASP A 195 7.96 6.50 -3.63
N GLY A 196 7.79 7.19 -2.49
CA GLY A 196 8.75 8.16 -1.99
C GLY A 196 9.88 7.48 -1.19
N VAL A 197 11.12 7.86 -1.51
CA VAL A 197 12.32 7.46 -0.77
C VAL A 197 13.08 8.69 -0.25
N PRO A 198 13.70 8.60 0.93
CA PRO A 198 14.51 9.71 1.45
C PRO A 198 15.72 10.03 0.56
N PRO A 199 16.14 11.29 0.51
CA PRO A 199 15.40 12.49 0.88
C PRO A 199 14.56 13.03 -0.30
N LEU A 200 13.24 13.06 -0.18
CA LEU A 200 12.32 13.65 -1.15
C LEU A 200 12.58 13.20 -2.60
N ARG A 201 12.51 11.91 -2.87
CA ARG A 201 12.72 11.33 -4.21
C ARG A 201 11.67 10.28 -4.51
N TYR A 202 11.35 10.13 -5.80
CA TYR A 202 10.61 8.99 -6.33
C TYR A 202 11.57 7.88 -6.74
N ALA A 203 11.22 6.62 -6.46
CA ALA A 203 11.90 5.45 -6.99
C ALA A 203 11.12 4.94 -8.21
N GLU A 204 11.79 4.87 -9.37
CA GLU A 204 11.16 4.48 -10.64
C GLU A 204 10.45 3.12 -10.54
N ASP A 205 11.12 2.10 -10.01
CA ASP A 205 10.57 0.74 -9.83
C ASP A 205 9.27 0.75 -9.01
N ARG A 206 9.23 1.53 -7.94
CA ARG A 206 8.04 1.67 -7.09
C ARG A 206 6.88 2.34 -7.80
N CYS A 207 7.18 3.37 -8.59
CA CYS A 207 6.17 4.07 -9.38
C CYS A 207 5.58 3.16 -10.47
N ILE A 208 6.41 2.33 -11.12
CA ILE A 208 5.96 1.36 -12.13
C ILE A 208 5.03 0.32 -11.52
N ILE A 209 5.39 -0.27 -10.37
CA ILE A 209 4.55 -1.24 -9.66
C ILE A 209 3.23 -0.60 -9.21
N LYS A 210 3.29 0.64 -8.72
CA LYS A 210 2.11 1.41 -8.30
C LYS A 210 1.16 1.64 -9.46
N GLU A 211 1.67 2.05 -10.63
CA GLU A 211 0.85 2.23 -11.82
C GLU A 211 0.21 0.91 -12.27
N ALA A 212 0.97 -0.19 -12.28
CA ALA A 212 0.43 -1.51 -12.61
C ALA A 212 -0.68 -1.92 -11.63
N SER A 213 -0.49 -1.65 -10.33
CA SER A 213 -1.50 -1.91 -9.30
C SER A 213 -2.79 -1.12 -9.53
N ILE A 214 -2.69 0.16 -9.87
CA ILE A 214 -3.85 1.01 -10.21
C ILE A 214 -4.58 0.46 -11.42
N ARG A 215 -3.86 0.09 -12.47
CA ARG A 215 -4.45 -0.48 -13.70
C ARG A 215 -5.16 -1.81 -13.44
N ALA A 216 -4.64 -2.62 -12.53
CA ALA A 216 -5.26 -3.87 -12.09
C ALA A 216 -6.48 -3.67 -11.17
N GLY A 217 -6.71 -2.45 -10.70
CA GLY A 217 -7.84 -2.11 -9.82
C GLY A 217 -7.53 -2.32 -8.33
N ILE A 218 -6.28 -2.39 -7.94
CA ILE A 218 -5.86 -2.42 -6.53
C ILE A 218 -5.96 -0.98 -5.98
N PRO A 219 -6.82 -0.70 -4.98
CA PRO A 219 -6.87 0.59 -4.33
C PRO A 219 -5.53 0.92 -3.65
N LEU A 220 -5.19 2.19 -3.61
CA LEU A 220 -4.00 2.70 -2.91
C LEU A 220 -4.40 3.38 -1.61
N MET A 221 -3.62 3.17 -0.54
CA MET A 221 -3.72 3.88 0.73
C MET A 221 -2.43 4.60 1.06
#